data_6104d2dd35b59449eef2f72a5ced585c
#
_entry.id   6104d2dd35b59449eef2f72a5ced585c
#
_cell.length_a   1.000
_cell.length_b   1.000
_cell.length_c   1.000
_cell.angle_alpha   90.00
_cell.angle_beta   90.00
_cell.angle_gamma   90.00
#
_symmetry.space_group_name_H-M   'P 1'
#
loop_
_entity.id
_entity.type
_entity.pdbx_description
1 polymer ?
#
loop_
_entity_poly.entity_id
_entity_poly.type
_entity_poly.pdbx_seq_one_letter_code
_entity_poly.pdbx_strand_id
1 'polypeptide(L)'
;YSNALADDTKLQDYIRMNEGAKKAFEELQAQGIKDIYYLTREELGPHPDAWVDYVHPSDWGMETQANAVERKVREILRIPEGDLSTTKPVTQRREPNNYEWQKRHRDILSLNQSNPPRRVILGNSITHFWGGEPKGPSVRGMETWEKIMRPAGFHNLGYGFDRIENVLWRVYHC
;
A
#
# COMPACT_ATOMS: atom_id res chain seq x y z
N TYR A 1 -14.11 -20.12 3.32
CA TYR A 1 -13.33 -20.47 4.53
C TYR A 1 -12.77 -21.88 4.38
N SER A 2 -11.48 -22.09 4.74
CA SER A 2 -10.81 -23.37 4.50
C SER A 2 -11.27 -24.49 5.45
N ASN A 3 -11.84 -24.17 6.61
CA ASN A 3 -12.43 -25.18 7.50
C ASN A 3 -13.61 -25.92 6.88
N ALA A 4 -14.26 -25.36 5.87
CA ALA A 4 -15.29 -26.03 5.09
C ALA A 4 -14.75 -27.24 4.29
N LEU A 5 -13.44 -27.35 4.07
CA LEU A 5 -12.82 -28.52 3.44
C LEU A 5 -12.79 -29.74 4.34
N ALA A 6 -12.90 -29.57 5.65
CA ALA A 6 -12.84 -30.62 6.65
C ALA A 6 -14.14 -30.84 7.44
N ASP A 7 -15.16 -30.00 7.20
CA ASP A 7 -16.43 -30.02 7.94
C ASP A 7 -17.59 -29.69 6.98
N ASP A 8 -18.35 -30.72 6.63
CA ASP A 8 -19.48 -30.62 5.71
C ASP A 8 -20.57 -29.66 6.21
N THR A 9 -20.78 -29.55 7.54
CA THR A 9 -21.75 -28.62 8.10
C THR A 9 -21.33 -27.19 7.81
N LYS A 10 -20.06 -26.89 8.00
CA LYS A 10 -19.48 -25.58 7.66
C LYS A 10 -19.53 -25.30 6.17
N LEU A 11 -19.27 -26.31 5.34
CA LEU A 11 -19.40 -26.16 3.89
C LEU A 11 -20.82 -25.76 3.49
N GLN A 12 -21.84 -26.42 4.03
CA GLN A 12 -23.23 -26.09 3.73
C GLN A 12 -23.64 -24.71 4.23
N ASP A 13 -23.15 -24.29 5.41
CA ASP A 13 -23.36 -22.93 5.89
C ASP A 13 -22.78 -21.88 4.93
N TYR A 14 -21.56 -22.08 4.42
CA TYR A 14 -20.95 -21.13 3.47
C TYR A 14 -21.65 -21.11 2.11
N ILE A 15 -22.06 -22.28 1.61
CA ILE A 15 -22.84 -22.34 0.37
C ILE A 15 -24.10 -21.50 0.54
N ARG A 16 -24.87 -21.74 1.60
CA ARG A 16 -26.10 -21.02 1.89
C ARG A 16 -25.88 -19.50 2.03
N MET A 17 -24.82 -19.10 2.74
CA MET A 17 -24.49 -17.67 2.90
C MET A 17 -24.11 -17.02 1.57
N ASN A 18 -23.31 -17.68 0.74
CA ASN A 18 -22.91 -17.15 -0.56
C ASN A 18 -24.09 -17.09 -1.54
N GLU A 19 -24.96 -18.10 -1.54
CA GLU A 19 -26.20 -18.09 -2.32
C GLU A 19 -27.14 -16.96 -1.88
N GLY A 20 -27.28 -16.75 -0.56
CA GLY A 20 -28.06 -15.65 -0.02
C GLY A 20 -27.51 -14.27 -0.43
N ALA A 21 -26.20 -14.09 -0.36
CA ALA A 21 -25.54 -12.85 -0.77
C ALA A 21 -25.72 -12.61 -2.29
N LYS A 22 -25.54 -13.65 -3.11
CA LYS A 22 -25.74 -13.57 -4.56
C LYS A 22 -27.18 -13.21 -4.90
N LYS A 23 -28.15 -13.87 -4.26
CA LYS A 23 -29.56 -13.58 -4.46
C LYS A 23 -29.91 -12.14 -4.09
N ALA A 24 -29.43 -11.64 -2.95
CA ALA A 24 -29.65 -10.26 -2.54
C ALA A 24 -29.03 -9.27 -3.55
N PHE A 25 -27.85 -9.56 -4.08
CA PHE A 25 -27.25 -8.77 -5.15
C PHE A 25 -28.10 -8.73 -6.41
N GLU A 26 -28.59 -9.89 -6.87
CA GLU A 26 -29.48 -10.01 -8.06
C GLU A 26 -30.80 -9.25 -7.87
N GLU A 27 -31.41 -9.34 -6.68
CA GLU A 27 -32.62 -8.60 -6.32
C GLU A 27 -32.39 -7.07 -6.34
N LEU A 28 -31.28 -6.59 -5.82
CA LEU A 28 -30.94 -5.16 -5.86
C LEU A 28 -30.71 -4.68 -7.29
N GLN A 29 -30.05 -5.48 -8.12
CA GLN A 29 -29.89 -5.16 -9.54
C GLN A 29 -31.25 -5.10 -10.26
N ALA A 30 -32.15 -6.04 -9.97
CA ALA A 30 -33.50 -6.04 -10.53
C ALA A 30 -34.33 -4.81 -10.12
N GLN A 31 -34.03 -4.22 -8.94
CA GLN A 31 -34.61 -2.95 -8.49
C GLN A 31 -33.97 -1.72 -9.15
N GLY A 32 -33.00 -1.90 -10.04
CA GLY A 32 -32.37 -0.82 -10.80
C GLY A 32 -31.17 -0.19 -10.09
N ILE A 33 -30.67 -0.76 -9.01
CA ILE A 33 -29.43 -0.33 -8.35
C ILE A 33 -28.24 -0.79 -9.20
N LYS A 34 -27.44 0.17 -9.69
CA LYS A 34 -26.39 -0.09 -10.67
C LYS A 34 -24.97 -0.06 -10.09
N ASP A 35 -24.77 0.68 -8.99
CA ASP A 35 -23.44 0.91 -8.42
C ASP A 35 -23.11 -0.09 -7.31
N ILE A 36 -23.51 -1.34 -7.51
CA ILE A 36 -23.18 -2.48 -6.66
C ILE A 36 -22.51 -3.56 -7.51
N TYR A 37 -21.51 -4.20 -6.93
CA TYR A 37 -20.70 -5.21 -7.60
C TYR A 37 -20.52 -6.41 -6.69
N TYR A 38 -20.46 -7.59 -7.26
CA TYR A 38 -20.32 -8.83 -6.52
C TYR A 38 -19.10 -9.60 -7.03
N LEU A 39 -18.20 -9.98 -6.12
CA LEU A 39 -17.10 -10.89 -6.37
C LEU A 39 -17.45 -12.25 -5.81
N THR A 40 -17.45 -13.26 -6.66
CA THR A 40 -17.67 -14.64 -6.24
C THR A 40 -16.49 -15.17 -5.46
N ARG A 41 -16.70 -16.25 -4.72
CA ARG A 41 -15.62 -16.97 -4.05
C ARG A 41 -14.52 -17.41 -5.02
N GLU A 42 -14.91 -17.87 -6.18
CA GLU A 42 -14.01 -18.35 -7.23
C GLU A 42 -13.13 -17.21 -7.78
N GLU A 43 -13.72 -16.03 -7.98
CA GLU A 43 -12.99 -14.82 -8.40
C GLU A 43 -11.99 -14.35 -7.35
N LEU A 44 -12.29 -14.52 -6.06
CA LEU A 44 -11.39 -14.23 -4.96
C LEU A 44 -10.20 -15.20 -4.86
N GLY A 45 -10.23 -16.34 -5.57
CA GLY A 45 -9.13 -17.28 -5.68
C GLY A 45 -8.76 -17.97 -4.35
N PRO A 46 -9.72 -18.60 -3.64
CA PRO A 46 -9.42 -19.24 -2.36
C PRO A 46 -8.49 -20.44 -2.54
N HIS A 47 -7.44 -20.51 -1.72
CA HIS A 47 -6.52 -21.62 -1.64
C HIS A 47 -6.37 -22.07 -0.17
N PRO A 48 -6.23 -23.38 0.12
CA PRO A 48 -6.08 -23.85 1.50
C PRO A 48 -4.96 -23.16 2.29
N ASP A 49 -3.81 -22.90 1.65
CA ASP A 49 -2.66 -22.27 2.28
C ASP A 49 -2.81 -20.74 2.44
N ALA A 50 -3.88 -20.16 1.89
CA ALA A 50 -4.17 -18.73 2.02
C ALA A 50 -4.78 -18.34 3.38
N TRP A 51 -4.81 -19.27 4.36
CA TRP A 51 -5.49 -19.07 5.65
C TRP A 51 -4.56 -19.40 6.81
N VAL A 52 -4.63 -18.58 7.87
CA VAL A 52 -3.83 -18.78 9.10
C VAL A 52 -4.49 -19.80 10.04
N ASP A 53 -5.79 -19.68 10.21
CA ASP A 53 -6.59 -20.45 11.19
C ASP A 53 -7.93 -20.93 10.60
N TYR A 54 -7.94 -21.23 9.31
CA TYR A 54 -9.13 -21.62 8.55
C TYR A 54 -10.20 -20.52 8.35
N VAL A 55 -10.05 -19.36 8.96
CA VAL A 55 -10.99 -18.23 8.87
C VAL A 55 -10.30 -16.94 8.40
N HIS A 56 -9.16 -16.63 8.97
CA HIS A 56 -8.43 -15.41 8.67
C HIS A 56 -7.42 -15.65 7.55
N PRO A 57 -7.37 -14.78 6.54
CA PRO A 57 -6.41 -14.93 5.46
C PRO A 57 -4.97 -14.71 5.97
N SER A 58 -4.04 -15.49 5.44
CA SER A 58 -2.61 -15.23 5.55
C SER A 58 -2.21 -14.02 4.69
N ASP A 59 -0.95 -13.57 4.78
CA ASP A 59 -0.44 -12.50 3.92
C ASP A 59 -0.67 -12.82 2.44
N TRP A 60 -0.40 -14.05 2.02
CA TRP A 60 -0.67 -14.51 0.67
C TRP A 60 -2.18 -14.53 0.33
N GLY A 61 -3.01 -14.93 1.28
CA GLY A 61 -4.47 -14.88 1.12
C GLY A 61 -4.99 -13.47 0.96
N MET A 62 -4.45 -12.52 1.73
CA MET A 62 -4.78 -11.09 1.62
C MET A 62 -4.33 -10.51 0.28
N GLU A 63 -3.13 -10.86 -0.17
CA GLU A 63 -2.61 -10.43 -1.48
C GLU A 63 -3.48 -10.97 -2.63
N THR A 64 -3.85 -12.25 -2.58
CA THR A 64 -4.73 -12.87 -3.59
C THR A 64 -6.08 -12.17 -3.66
N GLN A 65 -6.70 -11.91 -2.51
CA GLN A 65 -7.98 -11.20 -2.45
C GLN A 65 -7.84 -9.75 -2.91
N ALA A 66 -6.79 -9.05 -2.50
CA ALA A 66 -6.52 -7.68 -2.93
C ALA A 66 -6.36 -7.58 -4.45
N ASN A 67 -5.65 -8.52 -5.07
CA ASN A 67 -5.50 -8.58 -6.52
C ASN A 67 -6.84 -8.82 -7.24
N ALA A 68 -7.70 -9.64 -6.68
CA ALA A 68 -9.04 -9.87 -7.24
C ALA A 68 -9.93 -8.62 -7.15
N VAL A 69 -9.92 -7.95 -5.99
CA VAL A 69 -10.63 -6.68 -5.80
C VAL A 69 -10.06 -5.59 -6.72
N GLU A 70 -8.74 -5.49 -6.82
CA GLU A 70 -8.09 -4.52 -7.71
C GLU A 70 -8.52 -4.70 -9.17
N ARG A 71 -8.49 -5.93 -9.68
CA ARG A 71 -8.97 -6.22 -11.05
C ARG A 71 -10.40 -5.76 -11.25
N LYS A 72 -11.29 -6.06 -10.30
CA LYS A 72 -12.70 -5.64 -10.38
C LYS A 72 -12.87 -4.13 -10.34
N VAL A 73 -12.15 -3.44 -9.46
CA VAL A 73 -12.17 -1.97 -9.38
C VAL A 73 -11.65 -1.34 -10.68
N ARG A 74 -10.59 -1.89 -11.26
CA ARG A 74 -10.06 -1.41 -12.56
C ARG A 74 -11.07 -1.59 -13.68
N GLU A 75 -11.74 -2.76 -13.73
CA GLU A 75 -12.82 -3.02 -14.69
C GLU A 75 -13.94 -1.98 -14.58
N ILE A 76 -14.42 -1.72 -13.35
CA ILE A 76 -15.48 -0.76 -13.07
C ILE A 76 -15.08 0.66 -13.48
N LEU A 77 -13.87 1.07 -13.10
CA LEU A 77 -13.36 2.41 -13.37
C LEU A 77 -12.72 2.55 -14.76
N ARG A 78 -12.68 1.47 -15.55
CA ARG A 78 -12.04 1.40 -16.87
C ARG A 78 -10.57 1.86 -16.84
N ILE A 79 -9.85 1.47 -15.79
CA ILE A 79 -8.43 1.76 -15.62
C ILE A 79 -7.63 0.60 -16.19
N PRO A 80 -6.80 0.81 -17.23
CA PRO A 80 -5.95 -0.23 -17.78
C PRO A 80 -5.01 -0.83 -16.73
N GLU A 81 -4.73 -2.12 -16.85
CA GLU A 81 -3.74 -2.79 -16.03
C GLU A 81 -2.35 -2.14 -16.24
N GLY A 82 -1.63 -1.89 -15.16
CA GLY A 82 -0.30 -1.24 -15.22
C GLY A 82 -0.31 0.28 -15.37
N ASP A 83 -1.46 0.95 -15.54
CA ASP A 83 -1.54 2.41 -15.74
C ASP A 83 -2.01 3.17 -14.49
N LEU A 84 -1.60 2.73 -13.30
CA LEU A 84 -1.84 3.49 -12.08
C LEU A 84 -0.88 4.68 -11.98
N SER A 85 -1.39 5.82 -11.51
CA SER A 85 -0.56 7.00 -11.25
C SER A 85 0.59 6.69 -10.28
N THR A 86 0.36 5.79 -9.32
CA THR A 86 1.36 5.36 -8.34
C THR A 86 2.51 4.53 -8.91
N THR A 87 2.37 3.98 -10.12
CA THR A 87 3.42 3.23 -10.84
C THR A 87 4.23 4.10 -11.79
N LYS A 88 3.84 5.37 -11.97
CA LYS A 88 4.55 6.33 -12.84
C LYS A 88 5.46 7.21 -11.98
N PRO A 89 6.81 7.05 -12.06
CA PRO A 89 7.72 7.87 -11.29
C PRO A 89 7.59 9.34 -11.67
N VAL A 90 7.29 10.21 -10.72
CA VAL A 90 7.19 11.66 -10.95
C VAL A 90 7.74 12.45 -9.78
N THR A 91 8.30 13.63 -10.06
CA THR A 91 8.63 14.64 -9.04
C THR A 91 7.37 15.29 -8.50
N GLN A 92 7.50 16.09 -7.45
CA GLN A 92 6.35 16.85 -6.95
C GLN A 92 6.70 18.31 -6.62
N ARG A 93 5.68 19.16 -6.66
CA ARG A 93 5.74 20.56 -6.25
C ARG A 93 4.40 21.02 -5.68
N ARG A 94 3.85 20.23 -4.70
CA ARG A 94 2.49 20.48 -4.19
C ARG A 94 2.39 21.69 -3.29
N GLU A 95 3.44 21.96 -2.52
CA GLU A 95 3.45 23.04 -1.51
C GLU A 95 4.72 23.89 -1.66
N PRO A 96 4.93 24.57 -2.81
CA PRO A 96 6.20 25.24 -3.12
C PRO A 96 6.53 26.38 -2.16
N ASN A 97 5.53 26.97 -1.50
CA ASN A 97 5.75 28.04 -0.52
C ASN A 97 6.06 27.52 0.89
N ASN A 98 5.74 26.25 1.17
CA ASN A 98 5.89 25.63 2.49
C ASN A 98 6.99 24.58 2.52
N TYR A 99 7.33 24.02 1.36
CA TYR A 99 8.28 22.90 1.29
C TYR A 99 9.03 22.88 -0.04
N GLU A 100 10.33 23.14 0.02
CA GLU A 100 11.23 23.10 -1.15
C GLU A 100 11.72 21.66 -1.41
N TRP A 101 10.91 20.88 -2.09
CA TRP A 101 11.18 19.47 -2.39
C TRP A 101 12.48 19.26 -3.19
N GLN A 102 12.73 20.11 -4.19
CA GLN A 102 13.94 20.04 -5.02
C GLN A 102 15.20 20.40 -4.22
N LYS A 103 15.10 21.33 -3.27
CA LYS A 103 16.20 21.63 -2.36
C LYS A 103 16.52 20.40 -1.50
N ARG A 104 15.51 19.79 -0.89
CA ARG A 104 15.66 18.57 -0.09
C ARG A 104 16.35 17.47 -0.91
N HIS A 105 15.97 17.30 -2.17
CA HIS A 105 16.56 16.31 -3.06
C HIS A 105 18.05 16.57 -3.29
N ARG A 106 18.44 17.81 -3.63
CA ARG A 106 19.86 18.18 -3.79
C ARG A 106 20.67 17.97 -2.50
N ASP A 107 20.11 18.35 -1.36
CA ASP A 107 20.77 18.20 -0.06
C ASP A 107 21.01 16.70 0.27
N ILE A 108 20.07 15.84 -0.04
CA ILE A 108 20.19 14.38 0.12
C ILE A 108 21.25 13.80 -0.83
N LEU A 109 21.26 14.20 -2.10
CA LEU A 109 22.27 13.74 -3.05
C LEU A 109 23.68 14.14 -2.59
N SER A 110 23.85 15.39 -2.15
CA SER A 110 25.13 15.88 -1.62
C SER A 110 25.57 15.10 -0.37
N LEU A 111 24.62 14.82 0.53
CA LEU A 111 24.92 14.01 1.72
C LEU A 111 25.31 12.59 1.34
N ASN A 112 24.57 11.93 0.46
CA ASN A 112 24.85 10.56 0.04
C ASN A 112 26.19 10.45 -0.70
N GLN A 113 26.57 11.47 -1.45
CA GLN A 113 27.86 11.53 -2.13
C GLN A 113 29.03 11.68 -1.16
N SER A 114 28.88 12.52 -0.13
CA SER A 114 29.95 12.75 0.86
C SER A 114 30.00 11.68 1.96
N ASN A 115 28.84 11.08 2.27
CA ASN A 115 28.70 10.06 3.30
C ASN A 115 27.68 9.01 2.82
N PRO A 116 28.12 8.01 2.05
CA PRO A 116 27.20 6.99 1.50
C PRO A 116 26.45 6.23 2.60
N PRO A 117 25.11 6.09 2.50
CA PRO A 117 24.35 5.40 3.52
C PRO A 117 24.59 3.89 3.49
N ARG A 118 24.62 3.26 4.66
CA ARG A 118 24.57 1.79 4.77
C ARG A 118 23.13 1.28 4.68
N ARG A 119 22.19 2.09 5.10
CA ARG A 119 20.76 1.83 5.10
C ARG A 119 20.00 3.13 4.85
N VAL A 120 18.85 3.03 4.26
CA VAL A 120 17.97 4.18 4.02
C VAL A 120 16.57 3.90 4.60
N ILE A 121 15.92 4.95 5.04
CA ILE A 121 14.49 4.92 5.34
C ILE A 121 13.77 5.85 4.36
N LEU A 122 12.78 5.30 3.65
CA LEU A 122 11.98 6.02 2.66
C LEU A 122 10.63 6.41 3.27
N GLY A 123 10.05 7.52 2.84
CA GLY A 123 8.73 7.93 3.28
C GLY A 123 8.39 9.39 2.99
N ASN A 124 7.29 9.82 3.56
CA ASN A 124 6.77 11.18 3.45
C ASN A 124 7.25 12.10 4.60
N SER A 125 6.47 13.11 4.96
CA SER A 125 6.78 14.05 6.05
C SER A 125 6.94 13.39 7.41
N ILE A 126 6.24 12.32 7.70
CA ILE A 126 6.35 11.59 8.97
C ILE A 126 7.78 11.06 9.13
N THR A 127 8.30 10.42 8.09
CA THR A 127 9.68 9.95 8.04
C THR A 127 10.66 11.12 8.06
N HIS A 128 10.43 12.17 7.25
CA HIS A 128 11.31 13.32 7.17
C HIS A 128 11.50 13.99 8.54
N PHE A 129 10.41 14.18 9.27
CA PHE A 129 10.44 14.91 10.56
C PHE A 129 10.84 14.02 11.75
N TRP A 130 11.15 12.77 11.51
CA TRP A 130 11.63 11.90 12.60
C TRP A 130 13.02 12.30 13.07
N GLY A 131 14.00 12.43 12.18
CA GLY A 131 15.36 12.83 12.53
C GLY A 131 16.35 12.68 11.37
N GLY A 132 17.63 12.92 11.67
CA GLY A 132 18.71 12.79 10.70
C GLY A 132 18.95 14.03 9.84
N GLU A 133 20.05 13.98 9.09
CA GLU A 133 20.45 15.03 8.17
C GLU A 133 19.99 14.72 6.72
N PRO A 134 19.77 15.73 5.89
CA PRO A 134 19.61 17.15 6.25
C PRO A 134 18.37 17.35 7.11
N LYS A 135 18.44 18.21 8.12
CA LYS A 135 17.34 18.43 9.06
C LYS A 135 16.07 18.92 8.35
N GLY A 136 14.94 18.36 8.76
CA GLY A 136 13.62 18.86 8.34
C GLY A 136 13.24 20.17 9.03
N PRO A 137 12.16 20.83 8.59
CA PRO A 137 11.62 22.02 9.23
C PRO A 137 11.14 21.76 10.67
N SER A 138 10.88 20.52 11.02
CA SER A 138 10.70 20.09 12.41
C SER A 138 11.36 18.72 12.63
N VAL A 139 11.78 18.44 13.87
CA VAL A 139 12.41 17.17 14.24
C VAL A 139 11.72 16.65 15.50
N ARG A 140 11.13 15.47 15.43
CA ARG A 140 10.25 14.94 16.48
C ARG A 140 10.79 13.71 17.19
N GLY A 141 11.77 13.02 16.60
CA GLY A 141 12.34 11.79 17.11
C GLY A 141 13.87 11.80 17.15
N MET A 142 14.49 12.96 17.41
CA MET A 142 15.95 13.10 17.36
C MET A 142 16.65 12.17 18.34
N GLU A 143 16.11 11.97 19.52
CA GLU A 143 16.73 11.10 20.53
C GLU A 143 16.82 9.64 20.01
N THR A 144 15.74 9.11 19.49
CA THR A 144 15.72 7.76 18.89
C THR A 144 16.61 7.70 17.66
N TRP A 145 16.62 8.76 16.86
CA TRP A 145 17.50 8.84 15.70
C TRP A 145 18.96 8.73 16.06
N GLU A 146 19.42 9.54 17.02
CA GLU A 146 20.82 9.56 17.45
C GLU A 146 21.26 8.26 18.14
N LYS A 147 20.37 7.66 18.93
CA LYS A 147 20.69 6.43 19.68
C LYS A 147 20.65 5.16 18.84
N ILE A 148 19.78 5.09 17.83
CA ILE A 148 19.50 3.84 17.11
C ILE A 148 19.82 3.95 15.62
N MET A 149 19.25 4.95 14.94
CA MET A 149 19.29 4.99 13.48
C MET A 149 20.64 5.43 12.94
N ARG A 150 21.22 6.49 13.52
CA ARG A 150 22.54 7.00 13.12
C ARG A 150 23.66 5.97 13.34
N PRO A 151 23.81 5.32 14.51
CA PRO A 151 24.82 4.28 14.69
C PRO A 151 24.64 3.08 13.76
N ALA A 152 23.42 2.77 13.38
CA ALA A 152 23.11 1.72 12.41
C ALA A 152 23.39 2.13 10.95
N GLY A 153 23.79 3.37 10.69
CA GLY A 153 24.13 3.87 9.36
C GLY A 153 22.93 4.17 8.48
N PHE A 154 21.82 4.61 9.08
CA PHE A 154 20.66 5.03 8.33
C PHE A 154 20.76 6.48 7.86
N HIS A 155 20.35 6.72 6.60
CA HIS A 155 19.98 8.04 6.09
C HIS A 155 18.47 8.18 5.98
N ASN A 156 18.00 9.38 6.29
CA ASN A 156 16.57 9.70 6.21
C ASN A 156 16.21 10.27 4.83
N LEU A 157 15.65 9.43 3.99
CA LEU A 157 15.13 9.79 2.69
C LEU A 157 13.59 10.00 2.74
N GLY A 158 13.09 10.53 3.84
CA GLY A 158 11.73 11.06 3.93
C GLY A 158 11.63 12.45 3.31
N TYR A 159 10.56 12.73 2.59
CA TYR A 159 10.30 14.04 1.96
C TYR A 159 8.86 14.49 2.25
N GLY A 160 8.69 15.77 2.60
CA GLY A 160 7.36 16.33 2.81
C GLY A 160 6.47 16.19 1.58
N PHE A 161 5.20 15.89 1.82
CA PHE A 161 4.15 15.77 0.80
C PHE A 161 4.35 14.67 -0.25
N ASP A 162 5.32 13.76 -0.08
CA ASP A 162 5.50 12.64 -1.00
C ASP A 162 4.31 11.68 -0.98
N ARG A 163 3.97 11.22 -2.17
CA ARG A 163 3.13 10.06 -2.44
C ARG A 163 4.00 8.92 -2.99
N ILE A 164 3.41 7.76 -3.21
CA ILE A 164 4.14 6.57 -3.67
C ILE A 164 4.90 6.84 -4.97
N GLU A 165 4.28 7.49 -5.94
CA GLU A 165 4.89 7.83 -7.23
C GLU A 165 6.11 8.76 -7.09
N ASN A 166 6.17 9.58 -6.03
CA ASN A 166 7.32 10.44 -5.75
C ASN A 166 8.45 9.66 -5.07
N VAL A 167 8.10 8.76 -4.15
CA VAL A 167 9.08 7.82 -3.57
C VAL A 167 9.70 6.96 -4.67
N LEU A 168 8.88 6.43 -5.59
CA LEU A 168 9.33 5.64 -6.72
C LEU A 168 10.31 6.43 -7.60
N TRP A 169 10.00 7.70 -7.91
CA TRP A 169 10.92 8.56 -8.66
C TRP A 169 12.29 8.67 -7.99
N ARG A 170 12.32 8.87 -6.67
CA ARG A 170 13.56 8.98 -5.90
C ARG A 170 14.38 7.69 -5.87
N VAL A 171 13.72 6.52 -5.86
CA VAL A 171 14.43 5.23 -5.95
C VAL A 171 15.26 5.12 -7.22
N TYR A 172 14.82 5.76 -8.31
CA TYR A 172 15.56 5.78 -9.57
C TYR A 172 16.59 6.92 -9.69
N HIS A 173 16.53 7.94 -8.81
CA HIS A 173 17.28 9.18 -8.98
C HIS A 173 18.06 9.64 -7.73
N CYS A 174 18.16 8.79 -6.67
CA CYS A 174 18.95 9.07 -5.46
C CYS A 174 20.19 8.18 -5.32
#